data_7505c450956c8b40b1cca9d43b1077a7
#
_entry.id   7505c450956c8b40b1cca9d43b1077a7
#
_cell.length_a   1.000
_cell.length_b   1.000
_cell.length_c   1.000
_cell.angle_alpha   90.00
_cell.angle_beta   90.00
_cell.angle_gamma   90.00
#
_symmetry.space_group_name_H-M   'P 1'
#
loop_
_entity.id
_entity.type
_entity.pdbx_description
1 polymer ?
#
loop_
_entity_poly.entity_id
_entity_poly.type
_entity_poly.pdbx_seq_one_letter_code
_entity_poly.pdbx_strand_id
1 'polypeptide(L)'
;TVKSFTSFGAFIDLGGFDGLLHINDMSWGHVTRPKDYVHKGEEINVKVIRLDPEDKKINLSLRHMTEDPWNYFEEKYQTGDVVDGTVTKLTDFGAFIELEEGIEGLAHISELSWTQHVNHPKEVLSIGEQVRAKILDYDVPEGKVSLGIKQTLPNPWDEVSEKYPEGMRLKRPVKKITHSGAFIELESGIDGFLHVDNLSWTKKYRNPSAVLTEGEEIEVMVLSVDSENHNVRLGVKQLEEDPWQELKRAYSERRIV
;
A
#
# COMPACT_ATOMS: atom_id res chain seq x y z
N THR A 1 11.77 7.75 -42.20
CA THR A 1 10.91 8.90 -41.79
C THR A 1 9.55 8.43 -41.34
N VAL A 2 8.96 9.00 -40.30
CA VAL A 2 7.61 8.66 -39.79
C VAL A 2 6.55 9.14 -40.79
N LYS A 3 5.82 8.19 -41.43
CA LYS A 3 4.86 8.46 -42.49
C LYS A 3 3.44 8.68 -42.00
N SER A 4 2.96 7.75 -41.19
CA SER A 4 1.58 7.77 -40.68
C SER A 4 1.43 7.00 -39.37
N PHE A 5 0.31 7.27 -38.67
CA PHE A 5 -0.03 6.63 -37.39
C PHE A 5 -1.25 5.74 -37.53
N THR A 6 -1.25 4.67 -36.76
CA THR A 6 -2.42 3.83 -36.52
C THR A 6 -2.71 3.81 -35.00
N SER A 7 -3.75 3.11 -34.57
CA SER A 7 -4.07 2.94 -33.13
C SER A 7 -3.03 2.08 -32.40
N PHE A 8 -2.29 1.24 -33.12
CA PHE A 8 -1.35 0.24 -32.58
C PHE A 8 0.11 0.52 -32.94
N GLY A 9 0.43 1.60 -33.67
CA GLY A 9 1.81 1.89 -34.05
C GLY A 9 1.96 3.01 -35.06
N ALA A 10 3.15 3.13 -35.62
CA ALA A 10 3.50 4.08 -36.66
C ALA A 10 4.10 3.34 -37.87
N PHE A 11 3.78 3.83 -39.08
CA PHE A 11 4.46 3.39 -40.29
C PHE A 11 5.65 4.28 -40.59
N ILE A 12 6.79 3.67 -40.80
CA ILE A 12 8.08 4.31 -41.06
C ILE A 12 8.48 4.03 -42.51
N ASP A 13 8.71 5.09 -43.26
CA ASP A 13 9.28 5.00 -44.61
C ASP A 13 10.78 4.76 -44.52
N LEU A 14 11.22 3.63 -45.09
CA LEU A 14 12.62 3.20 -45.15
C LEU A 14 13.30 3.50 -46.49
N GLY A 15 12.67 4.31 -47.33
CA GLY A 15 13.19 4.61 -48.69
C GLY A 15 12.67 3.66 -49.74
N GLY A 16 11.33 3.53 -49.84
CA GLY A 16 10.64 2.66 -50.81
C GLY A 16 9.92 1.47 -50.20
N PHE A 17 10.12 1.22 -48.92
CA PHE A 17 9.40 0.19 -48.16
C PHE A 17 8.85 0.83 -46.86
N ASP A 18 7.66 0.41 -46.49
CA ASP A 18 7.04 0.85 -45.22
C ASP A 18 7.26 -0.22 -44.13
N GLY A 19 7.84 0.17 -43.03
CA GLY A 19 7.98 -0.68 -41.83
C GLY A 19 6.99 -0.29 -40.77
N LEU A 20 6.50 -1.28 -40.01
CA LEU A 20 5.63 -1.06 -38.86
C LEU A 20 6.44 -1.01 -37.56
N LEU A 21 6.34 0.13 -36.87
CA LEU A 21 6.81 0.32 -35.49
C LEU A 21 5.61 0.19 -34.56
N HIS A 22 5.48 -0.97 -33.90
CA HIS A 22 4.37 -1.22 -32.97
C HIS A 22 4.58 -0.45 -31.67
N ILE A 23 3.49 -0.08 -30.97
CA ILE A 23 3.58 0.67 -29.70
C ILE A 23 4.44 -0.03 -28.65
N ASN A 24 4.39 -1.36 -28.57
CA ASN A 24 5.20 -2.16 -27.65
C ASN A 24 6.70 -2.17 -28.00
N ASP A 25 7.06 -1.74 -29.20
CA ASP A 25 8.43 -1.67 -29.68
C ASP A 25 8.96 -0.23 -29.78
N MET A 26 8.18 0.75 -29.31
CA MET A 26 8.58 2.17 -29.27
C MET A 26 9.46 2.51 -28.08
N SER A 27 9.13 1.97 -26.90
CA SER A 27 9.83 2.22 -25.65
C SER A 27 9.81 0.99 -24.76
N TRP A 28 10.68 0.95 -23.77
CA TRP A 28 10.63 0.02 -22.64
C TRP A 28 9.49 0.38 -21.68
N GLY A 29 9.09 1.66 -21.61
CA GLY A 29 7.95 2.16 -20.83
C GLY A 29 6.60 1.95 -21.53
N HIS A 30 5.53 2.28 -20.82
CA HIS A 30 4.17 2.12 -21.32
C HIS A 30 3.77 3.23 -22.29
N VAL A 31 3.74 2.93 -23.59
CA VAL A 31 3.29 3.86 -24.63
C VAL A 31 1.80 3.64 -24.90
N THR A 32 0.98 4.65 -24.64
CA THR A 32 -0.46 4.60 -24.90
C THR A 32 -0.83 5.06 -26.31
N ARG A 33 -0.12 6.06 -26.81
CA ARG A 33 -0.37 6.63 -28.14
C ARG A 33 0.94 6.83 -28.90
N PRO A 34 1.06 6.32 -30.14
CA PRO A 34 2.28 6.50 -30.96
C PRO A 34 2.70 7.95 -31.16
N LYS A 35 1.71 8.86 -31.24
CA LYS A 35 1.92 10.30 -31.49
C LYS A 35 2.59 11.04 -30.36
N ASP A 36 2.54 10.50 -29.15
CA ASP A 36 3.15 11.11 -27.98
C ASP A 36 4.65 10.81 -27.93
N TYR A 37 5.10 9.79 -28.68
CA TYR A 37 6.47 9.29 -28.68
C TYR A 37 7.28 9.68 -29.94
N VAL A 38 6.63 9.67 -31.11
CA VAL A 38 7.25 10.05 -32.38
C VAL A 38 6.33 10.97 -33.17
N HIS A 39 6.91 11.84 -33.99
CA HIS A 39 6.15 12.87 -34.74
C HIS A 39 6.16 12.59 -36.25
N LYS A 40 5.06 12.94 -36.91
CA LYS A 40 4.97 12.76 -38.38
C LYS A 40 6.02 13.60 -39.12
N GLY A 41 6.77 12.95 -40.01
CA GLY A 41 7.87 13.58 -40.75
C GLY A 41 9.20 13.58 -40.02
N GLU A 42 9.26 13.05 -38.81
CA GLU A 42 10.49 12.91 -38.03
C GLU A 42 11.38 11.81 -38.62
N GLU A 43 12.68 12.07 -38.65
CA GLU A 43 13.68 11.06 -38.99
C GLU A 43 14.15 10.34 -37.73
N ILE A 44 13.91 9.05 -37.67
CA ILE A 44 14.26 8.23 -36.51
C ILE A 44 15.13 7.04 -36.94
N ASN A 45 16.06 6.66 -36.10
CA ASN A 45 16.79 5.41 -36.27
C ASN A 45 16.02 4.28 -35.65
N VAL A 46 15.83 3.19 -36.40
CA VAL A 46 15.05 2.03 -35.94
C VAL A 46 15.82 0.74 -36.25
N LYS A 47 15.62 -0.26 -35.42
CA LYS A 47 16.15 -1.62 -35.65
C LYS A 47 15.08 -2.47 -36.31
N VAL A 48 15.47 -3.19 -37.37
CA VAL A 48 14.60 -4.19 -37.99
C VAL A 48 14.65 -5.46 -37.13
N ILE A 49 13.51 -5.84 -36.56
CA ILE A 49 13.38 -7.03 -35.71
C ILE A 49 12.85 -8.24 -36.45
N ARG A 50 12.02 -8.02 -37.45
CA ARG A 50 11.46 -9.07 -38.30
C ARG A 50 11.24 -8.58 -39.72
N LEU A 51 11.66 -9.38 -40.64
CA LEU A 51 11.39 -9.21 -42.10
C LEU A 51 10.63 -10.42 -42.59
N ASP A 52 9.46 -10.17 -43.18
CA ASP A 52 8.63 -11.17 -43.79
C ASP A 52 8.47 -10.83 -45.32
N PRO A 53 9.25 -11.45 -46.19
CA PRO A 53 9.21 -11.13 -47.60
C PRO A 53 7.92 -11.62 -48.29
N GLU A 54 7.29 -12.67 -47.77
CA GLU A 54 6.06 -13.25 -48.35
C GLU A 54 4.87 -12.32 -48.09
N ASP A 55 4.73 -11.87 -46.86
CA ASP A 55 3.68 -10.92 -46.43
C ASP A 55 4.06 -9.46 -46.70
N LYS A 56 5.27 -9.19 -47.17
CA LYS A 56 5.83 -7.82 -47.35
C LYS A 56 5.73 -6.95 -46.09
N LYS A 57 6.01 -7.55 -44.97
CA LYS A 57 5.97 -6.88 -43.65
C LYS A 57 7.37 -6.70 -43.06
N ILE A 58 7.65 -5.50 -42.57
CA ILE A 58 8.88 -5.16 -41.87
C ILE A 58 8.48 -4.65 -40.49
N ASN A 59 8.88 -5.36 -39.44
CA ASN A 59 8.66 -4.92 -38.07
C ASN A 59 9.92 -4.22 -37.57
N LEU A 60 9.68 -3.07 -36.96
CA LEU A 60 10.71 -2.16 -36.47
C LEU A 60 10.61 -2.01 -34.96
N SER A 61 11.73 -1.66 -34.33
CA SER A 61 11.79 -1.38 -32.91
C SER A 61 12.72 -0.20 -32.65
N LEU A 62 12.28 0.70 -31.77
CA LEU A 62 13.10 1.74 -31.16
C LEU A 62 13.71 1.23 -29.85
N ARG A 63 12.93 0.51 -29.03
CA ARG A 63 13.40 0.03 -27.73
C ARG A 63 14.66 -0.84 -27.82
N HIS A 64 14.80 -1.64 -28.89
CA HIS A 64 16.00 -2.44 -29.11
C HIS A 64 17.22 -1.64 -29.64
N MET A 65 17.09 -0.32 -29.75
CA MET A 65 18.21 0.60 -29.97
C MET A 65 18.91 0.98 -28.69
N THR A 66 18.23 0.87 -27.56
CA THR A 66 18.75 1.05 -26.20
C THR A 66 18.86 -0.30 -25.51
N GLU A 67 19.73 -0.38 -24.52
CA GLU A 67 19.85 -1.59 -23.71
C GLU A 67 18.62 -1.74 -22.82
N ASP A 68 18.27 -2.98 -22.51
CA ASP A 68 17.18 -3.28 -21.60
C ASP A 68 17.52 -2.77 -20.20
N PRO A 69 16.72 -1.86 -19.60
CA PRO A 69 17.01 -1.30 -18.27
C PRO A 69 17.04 -2.37 -17.17
N TRP A 70 16.39 -3.51 -17.38
CA TRP A 70 16.41 -4.63 -16.43
C TRP A 70 17.76 -5.32 -16.32
N ASN A 71 18.62 -5.22 -17.35
CA ASN A 71 19.98 -5.79 -17.30
C ASN A 71 20.88 -5.14 -16.24
N TYR A 72 20.58 -3.89 -15.90
CA TYR A 72 21.35 -3.10 -14.91
C TYR A 72 20.56 -2.86 -13.64
N PHE A 73 19.38 -3.45 -13.50
CA PHE A 73 18.50 -3.22 -12.36
C PHE A 73 19.20 -3.55 -11.03
N GLU A 74 19.80 -4.73 -10.93
CA GLU A 74 20.48 -5.20 -9.72
C GLU A 74 21.76 -4.41 -9.37
N GLU A 75 22.37 -3.75 -10.35
CA GLU A 75 23.52 -2.86 -10.11
C GLU A 75 23.07 -1.51 -9.54
N LYS A 76 21.88 -1.05 -9.92
CA LYS A 76 21.36 0.28 -9.59
C LYS A 76 20.44 0.27 -8.38
N TYR A 77 19.70 -0.80 -8.15
CA TYR A 77 18.70 -0.91 -7.12
C TYR A 77 18.85 -2.17 -6.28
N GLN A 78 18.67 -2.03 -4.97
CA GLN A 78 18.71 -3.12 -4.02
C GLN A 78 17.44 -3.14 -3.16
N THR A 79 17.09 -4.31 -2.62
CA THR A 79 16.03 -4.43 -1.63
C THR A 79 16.35 -3.55 -0.42
N GLY A 80 15.41 -2.70 -0.07
CA GLY A 80 15.55 -1.74 1.03
C GLY A 80 15.87 -0.31 0.59
N ASP A 81 16.23 -0.09 -0.67
CA ASP A 81 16.49 1.26 -1.18
C ASP A 81 15.20 2.08 -1.25
N VAL A 82 15.34 3.37 -0.98
CA VAL A 82 14.26 4.36 -1.16
C VAL A 82 14.47 5.06 -2.49
N VAL A 83 13.47 4.98 -3.33
CA VAL A 83 13.48 5.49 -4.70
C VAL A 83 12.31 6.46 -4.93
N ASP A 84 12.53 7.43 -5.79
CA ASP A 84 11.46 8.32 -6.25
C ASP A 84 10.84 7.73 -7.52
N GLY A 85 9.53 7.78 -7.63
CA GLY A 85 8.81 7.29 -8.81
C GLY A 85 7.54 8.07 -9.06
N THR A 86 6.95 7.87 -10.24
CA THR A 86 5.72 8.54 -10.66
C THR A 86 4.59 7.51 -10.75
N VAL A 87 3.44 7.82 -10.15
CA VAL A 87 2.26 6.96 -10.22
C VAL A 87 1.70 6.98 -11.65
N THR A 88 1.76 5.82 -12.33
CA THR A 88 1.28 5.66 -13.72
C THR A 88 -0.14 5.15 -13.78
N LYS A 89 -0.50 4.24 -12.87
CA LYS A 89 -1.81 3.58 -12.87
C LYS A 89 -2.26 3.22 -11.45
N LEU A 90 -3.58 3.33 -11.22
CA LEU A 90 -4.22 2.92 -9.97
C LEU A 90 -5.22 1.79 -10.25
N THR A 91 -5.10 0.69 -9.52
CA THR A 91 -5.98 -0.50 -9.60
C THR A 91 -6.57 -0.79 -8.22
N ASP A 92 -7.54 -1.71 -8.15
CA ASP A 92 -8.18 -2.07 -6.88
C ASP A 92 -7.22 -2.70 -5.87
N PHE A 93 -6.12 -3.32 -6.33
CA PHE A 93 -5.15 -4.00 -5.48
C PHE A 93 -3.87 -3.19 -5.21
N GLY A 94 -3.67 -2.05 -5.88
CA GLY A 94 -2.46 -1.24 -5.65
C GLY A 94 -2.22 -0.17 -6.69
N ALA A 95 -1.10 0.52 -6.54
CA ALA A 95 -0.62 1.57 -7.43
C ALA A 95 0.62 1.10 -8.21
N PHE A 96 0.63 1.34 -9.50
CA PHE A 96 1.82 1.18 -10.33
C PHE A 96 2.62 2.46 -10.32
N ILE A 97 3.91 2.34 -10.07
CA ILE A 97 4.85 3.45 -9.91
C ILE A 97 6.02 3.20 -10.86
N GLU A 98 6.19 4.09 -11.82
CA GLU A 98 7.32 4.07 -12.73
C GLU A 98 8.54 4.69 -12.03
N LEU A 99 9.61 3.91 -11.89
CA LEU A 99 10.88 4.36 -11.32
C LEU A 99 11.76 5.03 -12.37
N GLU A 100 11.81 4.42 -13.53
CA GLU A 100 12.43 4.94 -14.74
C GLU A 100 11.78 4.28 -15.97
N GLU A 101 12.10 4.80 -17.16
CA GLU A 101 11.53 4.28 -18.42
C GLU A 101 11.76 2.78 -18.55
N GLY A 102 10.68 1.99 -18.55
CA GLY A 102 10.70 0.53 -18.64
C GLY A 102 10.79 -0.22 -17.32
N ILE A 103 10.91 0.45 -16.19
CA ILE A 103 10.89 -0.16 -14.86
C ILE A 103 9.70 0.38 -14.07
N GLU A 104 8.70 -0.47 -13.91
CA GLU A 104 7.48 -0.16 -13.16
C GLU A 104 7.36 -1.11 -11.97
N GLY A 105 7.12 -0.55 -10.79
CA GLY A 105 6.89 -1.31 -9.56
C GLY A 105 5.44 -1.23 -9.11
N LEU A 106 5.00 -2.23 -8.36
CA LEU A 106 3.68 -2.30 -7.75
C LEU A 106 3.77 -2.02 -6.25
N ALA A 107 3.10 -0.96 -5.80
CA ALA A 107 2.81 -0.73 -4.39
C ALA A 107 1.41 -1.31 -4.07
N HIS A 108 1.37 -2.46 -3.38
CA HIS A 108 0.11 -3.09 -2.96
C HIS A 108 -0.66 -2.17 -2.02
N ILE A 109 -1.98 -2.28 -1.99
CA ILE A 109 -2.86 -1.43 -1.18
C ILE A 109 -2.49 -1.44 0.32
N SER A 110 -2.04 -2.58 0.84
CA SER A 110 -1.56 -2.73 2.23
C SER A 110 -0.25 -2.00 2.52
N GLU A 111 0.49 -1.59 1.47
CA GLU A 111 1.79 -0.95 1.55
C GLU A 111 1.73 0.58 1.34
N LEU A 112 0.52 1.14 1.25
CA LEU A 112 0.30 2.57 1.01
C LEU A 112 0.25 3.39 2.29
N SER A 113 -0.31 2.85 3.38
CA SER A 113 -0.47 3.58 4.64
C SER A 113 -0.29 2.66 5.85
N TRP A 114 0.28 3.21 6.94
CA TRP A 114 0.36 2.54 8.25
C TRP A 114 -0.95 2.63 9.04
N THR A 115 -1.67 3.74 8.89
CA THR A 115 -2.74 4.14 9.79
C THR A 115 -4.13 4.11 9.18
N GLN A 116 -4.22 4.23 7.84
CA GLN A 116 -5.49 4.23 7.13
C GLN A 116 -5.76 2.87 6.50
N HIS A 117 -6.95 2.34 6.73
CA HIS A 117 -7.45 1.21 5.95
C HIS A 117 -7.86 1.73 4.57
N VAL A 118 -6.93 1.63 3.63
CA VAL A 118 -7.12 2.09 2.26
C VAL A 118 -7.94 1.03 1.52
N ASN A 119 -9.14 1.40 1.04
CA ASN A 119 -9.96 0.48 0.24
C ASN A 119 -9.63 0.56 -1.26
N HIS A 120 -9.15 1.73 -1.70
CA HIS A 120 -8.71 1.94 -3.07
C HIS A 120 -7.57 2.96 -3.09
N PRO A 121 -6.49 2.74 -3.88
CA PRO A 121 -5.33 3.65 -3.92
C PRO A 121 -5.65 5.11 -4.27
N LYS A 122 -6.76 5.36 -4.97
CA LYS A 122 -7.24 6.74 -5.26
C LYS A 122 -7.56 7.59 -4.02
N GLU A 123 -7.73 6.95 -2.86
CA GLU A 123 -7.99 7.67 -1.60
C GLU A 123 -6.74 8.39 -1.10
N VAL A 124 -5.56 7.91 -1.49
CA VAL A 124 -4.27 8.40 -0.98
C VAL A 124 -3.28 8.82 -2.08
N LEU A 125 -3.51 8.43 -3.33
CA LEU A 125 -2.62 8.69 -4.46
C LEU A 125 -3.37 9.19 -5.68
N SER A 126 -2.68 9.98 -6.51
CA SER A 126 -3.19 10.48 -7.80
C SER A 126 -2.28 10.03 -8.95
N ILE A 127 -2.84 9.79 -10.13
CA ILE A 127 -2.05 9.48 -11.33
C ILE A 127 -1.21 10.71 -11.70
N GLY A 128 0.09 10.50 -11.98
CA GLY A 128 1.06 11.55 -12.26
C GLY A 128 1.73 12.14 -11.02
N GLU A 129 1.36 11.69 -9.82
CA GLU A 129 1.97 12.12 -8.57
C GLU A 129 3.36 11.50 -8.40
N GLN A 130 4.31 12.31 -7.97
CA GLN A 130 5.63 11.82 -7.58
C GLN A 130 5.60 11.36 -6.12
N VAL A 131 6.04 10.13 -5.91
CA VAL A 131 6.05 9.49 -4.59
C VAL A 131 7.39 8.86 -4.30
N ARG A 132 7.73 8.81 -3.02
CA ARG A 132 8.85 7.99 -2.54
C ARG A 132 8.34 6.62 -2.17
N ALA A 133 9.05 5.61 -2.63
CA ALA A 133 8.76 4.23 -2.30
C ALA A 133 10.03 3.48 -1.91
N LYS A 134 9.89 2.51 -1.04
CA LYS A 134 10.98 1.59 -0.68
C LYS A 134 10.83 0.32 -1.48
N ILE A 135 11.93 -0.18 -2.04
CA ILE A 135 11.95 -1.47 -2.73
C ILE A 135 11.86 -2.57 -1.67
N LEU A 136 10.80 -3.34 -1.71
CA LEU A 136 10.56 -4.44 -0.78
C LEU A 136 11.13 -5.75 -1.31
N ASP A 137 10.92 -6.01 -2.59
CA ASP A 137 11.37 -7.20 -3.30
C ASP A 137 11.36 -6.95 -4.81
N TYR A 138 12.11 -7.74 -5.58
CA TYR A 138 12.10 -7.66 -7.05
C TYR A 138 12.37 -9.00 -7.69
N ASP A 139 11.87 -9.18 -8.91
CA ASP A 139 12.08 -10.32 -9.77
C ASP A 139 12.47 -9.83 -11.17
N VAL A 140 13.77 -9.82 -11.45
CA VAL A 140 14.30 -9.35 -12.75
C VAL A 140 13.82 -10.20 -13.92
N PRO A 141 13.84 -11.55 -13.86
CA PRO A 141 13.28 -12.41 -14.91
C PRO A 141 11.82 -12.14 -15.24
N GLU A 142 11.00 -11.82 -14.24
CA GLU A 142 9.57 -11.50 -14.42
C GLU A 142 9.31 -10.00 -14.66
N GLY A 143 10.33 -9.15 -14.53
CA GLY A 143 10.18 -7.71 -14.68
C GLY A 143 9.25 -7.11 -13.64
N LYS A 144 9.35 -7.54 -12.38
CA LYS A 144 8.48 -7.12 -11.28
C LYS A 144 9.26 -6.50 -10.16
N VAL A 145 8.78 -5.39 -9.62
CA VAL A 145 9.30 -4.74 -8.42
C VAL A 145 8.14 -4.52 -7.44
N SER A 146 8.30 -4.97 -6.22
CA SER A 146 7.38 -4.71 -5.12
C SER A 146 7.84 -3.48 -4.36
N LEU A 147 6.96 -2.51 -4.24
CA LEU A 147 7.23 -1.22 -3.62
C LEU A 147 6.36 -1.02 -2.38
N GLY A 148 6.87 -0.25 -1.42
CA GLY A 148 6.12 0.17 -0.24
C GLY A 148 6.30 1.66 0.02
N ILE A 149 5.20 2.38 0.10
CA ILE A 149 5.19 3.81 0.40
C ILE A 149 5.23 4.04 1.91
N LYS A 150 4.47 3.27 2.68
CA LYS A 150 4.40 3.42 4.13
C LYS A 150 5.76 3.31 4.82
N GLN A 151 6.68 2.50 4.26
CA GLN A 151 8.04 2.30 4.82
C GLN A 151 8.95 3.52 4.65
N THR A 152 8.57 4.51 3.85
CA THR A 152 9.28 5.80 3.72
C THR A 152 8.87 6.80 4.80
N LEU A 153 7.77 6.52 5.50
CA LEU A 153 7.27 7.31 6.61
C LEU A 153 7.62 6.63 7.94
N PRO A 154 7.82 7.40 9.01
CA PRO A 154 7.99 6.81 10.34
C PRO A 154 6.76 5.94 10.66
N ASN A 155 7.01 4.73 11.14
CA ASN A 155 5.94 3.84 11.55
C ASN A 155 5.39 4.34 12.91
N PRO A 156 4.15 4.83 13.00
CA PRO A 156 3.61 5.32 14.26
C PRO A 156 3.47 4.21 15.31
N TRP A 157 3.44 2.95 14.89
CA TRP A 157 3.34 1.80 15.81
C TRP A 157 4.63 1.53 16.58
N ASP A 158 5.79 2.02 16.12
CA ASP A 158 7.07 1.87 16.84
C ASP A 158 7.05 2.64 18.18
N GLU A 159 6.33 3.76 18.24
CA GLU A 159 6.20 4.60 19.42
C GLU A 159 4.97 4.26 20.28
N VAL A 160 4.01 3.48 19.77
CA VAL A 160 2.73 3.21 20.47
C VAL A 160 2.96 2.51 21.81
N SER A 161 3.91 1.57 21.89
CA SER A 161 4.20 0.87 23.14
C SER A 161 4.83 1.77 24.22
N GLU A 162 5.59 2.78 23.80
CA GLU A 162 6.16 3.78 24.72
C GLU A 162 5.13 4.82 25.12
N LYS A 163 4.30 5.24 24.18
CA LYS A 163 3.28 6.29 24.37
C LYS A 163 2.07 5.79 25.15
N TYR A 164 1.71 4.53 25.00
CA TYR A 164 0.57 3.88 25.66
C TYR A 164 1.02 2.62 26.42
N PRO A 165 1.81 2.76 27.51
CA PRO A 165 2.26 1.63 28.29
C PRO A 165 1.08 0.90 28.93
N GLU A 166 1.25 -0.40 29.20
CA GLU A 166 0.27 -1.20 29.91
C GLU A 166 -0.08 -0.58 31.27
N GLY A 167 -1.36 -0.58 31.61
CA GLY A 167 -1.89 0.06 32.82
C GLY A 167 -2.18 1.55 32.70
N MET A 168 -1.85 2.19 31.59
CA MET A 168 -2.17 3.59 31.35
C MET A 168 -3.68 3.80 31.26
N ARG A 169 -4.18 4.81 31.98
CA ARG A 169 -5.58 5.23 31.91
C ARG A 169 -5.71 6.42 30.99
N LEU A 170 -6.71 6.39 30.12
CA LEU A 170 -6.98 7.47 29.17
C LEU A 170 -8.47 7.59 28.89
N LYS A 171 -8.90 8.81 28.59
CA LYS A 171 -10.26 9.12 28.18
C LYS A 171 -10.28 9.42 26.71
N ARG A 172 -11.02 8.60 25.93
CA ARG A 172 -11.04 8.65 24.47
C ARG A 172 -12.43 8.39 23.91
N PRO A 173 -12.75 8.92 22.71
CA PRO A 173 -14.04 8.70 22.06
C PRO A 173 -14.17 7.29 21.49
N VAL A 174 -15.37 6.75 21.57
CA VAL A 174 -15.78 5.51 20.90
C VAL A 174 -15.95 5.80 19.40
N LYS A 175 -15.09 5.24 18.57
CA LYS A 175 -15.11 5.45 17.11
C LYS A 175 -16.18 4.60 16.43
N LYS A 176 -16.23 3.31 16.78
CA LYS A 176 -17.14 2.35 16.16
C LYS A 176 -17.48 1.22 17.12
N ILE A 177 -18.73 0.79 17.11
CA ILE A 177 -19.21 -0.36 17.90
C ILE A 177 -19.44 -1.54 16.97
N THR A 178 -18.91 -2.71 17.37
CA THR A 178 -19.11 -4.00 16.70
C THR A 178 -19.80 -4.98 17.63
N HIS A 179 -20.15 -6.16 17.13
CA HIS A 179 -20.81 -7.20 17.93
C HIS A 179 -19.92 -7.74 19.07
N SER A 180 -18.60 -7.79 18.88
CA SER A 180 -17.66 -8.34 19.85
C SER A 180 -16.99 -7.30 20.75
N GLY A 181 -17.10 -6.01 20.43
CA GLY A 181 -16.41 -4.95 21.15
C GLY A 181 -16.59 -3.57 20.53
N ALA A 182 -15.81 -2.63 20.99
CA ALA A 182 -15.78 -1.27 20.45
C ALA A 182 -14.35 -0.87 20.09
N PHE A 183 -14.22 -0.13 19.00
CA PHE A 183 -12.98 0.55 18.62
C PHE A 183 -12.95 1.94 19.24
N ILE A 184 -11.88 2.22 19.97
CA ILE A 184 -11.63 3.48 20.66
C ILE A 184 -10.48 4.17 19.93
N GLU A 185 -10.70 5.37 19.43
CA GLU A 185 -9.66 6.14 18.78
C GLU A 185 -8.65 6.68 19.79
N LEU A 186 -7.43 6.17 19.78
CA LEU A 186 -6.34 6.65 20.63
C LEU A 186 -5.70 7.90 20.03
N GLU A 187 -5.41 7.86 18.76
CA GLU A 187 -4.99 8.97 17.92
C GLU A 187 -5.31 8.67 16.45
N SER A 188 -5.12 9.66 15.57
CA SER A 188 -5.43 9.50 14.14
C SER A 188 -4.74 8.28 13.55
N GLY A 189 -5.54 7.27 13.20
CA GLY A 189 -5.07 6.01 12.59
C GLY A 189 -4.61 4.93 13.56
N ILE A 190 -4.68 5.16 14.88
CA ILE A 190 -4.41 4.15 15.91
C ILE A 190 -5.66 3.94 16.75
N ASP A 191 -6.29 2.80 16.55
CA ASP A 191 -7.49 2.41 17.27
C ASP A 191 -7.17 1.31 18.30
N GLY A 192 -7.67 1.47 19.51
CA GLY A 192 -7.66 0.43 20.53
C GLY A 192 -8.94 -0.40 20.49
N PHE A 193 -8.85 -1.70 20.73
CA PHE A 193 -10.00 -2.59 20.79
C PHE A 193 -10.42 -2.91 22.21
N LEU A 194 -11.63 -2.56 22.55
CA LEU A 194 -12.29 -2.86 23.82
C LEU A 194 -13.26 -4.02 23.63
N HIS A 195 -12.83 -5.23 24.03
CA HIS A 195 -13.68 -6.42 23.95
C HIS A 195 -14.85 -6.34 24.92
N VAL A 196 -16.01 -6.89 24.56
CA VAL A 196 -17.24 -6.89 25.38
C VAL A 196 -17.01 -7.47 26.80
N ASP A 197 -16.15 -8.47 26.94
CA ASP A 197 -15.83 -9.10 28.24
C ASP A 197 -15.00 -8.17 29.16
N ASN A 198 -14.43 -7.11 28.62
CA ASN A 198 -13.65 -6.11 29.36
C ASN A 198 -14.46 -4.88 29.78
N LEU A 199 -15.79 -4.90 29.60
CA LEU A 199 -16.67 -3.81 29.99
C LEU A 199 -17.08 -3.87 31.47
N SER A 200 -17.30 -5.06 32.04
CA SER A 200 -17.74 -5.21 33.42
C SER A 200 -17.25 -6.50 34.05
N TRP A 201 -16.99 -6.46 35.38
CA TRP A 201 -16.65 -7.64 36.19
C TRP A 201 -17.86 -8.53 36.51
N THR A 202 -19.03 -7.92 36.64
CA THR A 202 -20.23 -8.59 37.18
C THR A 202 -21.31 -8.82 36.13
N LYS A 203 -21.36 -8.00 35.09
CA LYS A 203 -22.40 -8.09 34.05
C LYS A 203 -21.81 -8.61 32.74
N LYS A 204 -22.45 -9.64 32.17
CA LYS A 204 -22.12 -10.12 30.82
C LYS A 204 -23.02 -9.40 29.80
N TYR A 205 -22.41 -8.62 28.94
CA TYR A 205 -23.11 -7.97 27.84
C TYR A 205 -22.99 -8.84 26.57
N ARG A 206 -24.08 -8.99 25.84
CA ARG A 206 -24.06 -9.66 24.54
C ARG A 206 -23.66 -8.72 23.40
N ASN A 207 -23.88 -7.43 23.62
CA ASN A 207 -23.57 -6.39 22.64
C ASN A 207 -23.06 -5.14 23.39
N PRO A 208 -21.92 -4.57 23.00
CA PRO A 208 -21.41 -3.34 23.62
C PRO A 208 -22.33 -2.13 23.47
N SER A 209 -23.17 -2.07 22.43
CA SER A 209 -24.13 -0.99 22.22
C SER A 209 -25.19 -0.85 23.32
N ALA A 210 -25.27 -1.82 24.24
CA ALA A 210 -26.15 -1.71 25.41
C ALA A 210 -25.62 -0.71 26.47
N VAL A 211 -24.33 -0.40 26.43
CA VAL A 211 -23.63 0.45 27.43
C VAL A 211 -22.72 1.51 26.83
N LEU A 212 -22.44 1.43 25.52
CA LEU A 212 -21.57 2.37 24.81
C LEU A 212 -22.34 3.01 23.66
N THR A 213 -22.02 4.28 23.40
CA THR A 213 -22.54 5.05 22.27
C THR A 213 -21.39 5.53 21.41
N GLU A 214 -21.52 5.45 20.08
CA GLU A 214 -20.51 6.00 19.16
C GLU A 214 -20.40 7.51 19.35
N GLY A 215 -19.15 8.01 19.43
CA GLY A 215 -18.83 9.39 19.74
C GLY A 215 -18.77 9.74 21.23
N GLU A 216 -19.13 8.82 22.13
CA GLU A 216 -19.04 9.02 23.56
C GLU A 216 -17.59 8.90 24.04
N GLU A 217 -17.16 9.81 24.92
CA GLU A 217 -15.87 9.71 25.58
C GLU A 217 -15.95 8.78 26.78
N ILE A 218 -15.17 7.73 26.77
CA ILE A 218 -15.08 6.76 27.86
C ILE A 218 -13.66 6.69 28.41
N GLU A 219 -13.55 6.40 29.71
CA GLU A 219 -12.26 6.12 30.34
C GLU A 219 -11.93 4.63 30.15
N VAL A 220 -10.71 4.36 29.67
CA VAL A 220 -10.23 3.01 29.40
C VAL A 220 -8.81 2.84 29.93
N MET A 221 -8.43 1.59 30.20
CA MET A 221 -7.07 1.21 30.58
C MET A 221 -6.44 0.40 29.46
N VAL A 222 -5.18 0.68 29.14
CA VAL A 222 -4.38 -0.11 28.20
C VAL A 222 -4.03 -1.45 28.87
N LEU A 223 -4.42 -2.56 28.27
CA LEU A 223 -4.16 -3.91 28.77
C LEU A 223 -2.94 -4.54 28.12
N SER A 224 -2.77 -4.35 26.84
CA SER A 224 -1.60 -4.79 26.08
C SER A 224 -1.48 -4.03 24.77
N VAL A 225 -0.24 -3.88 24.30
CA VAL A 225 0.09 -3.28 23.02
C VAL A 225 0.85 -4.31 22.19
N ASP A 226 0.36 -4.56 20.98
CA ASP A 226 0.98 -5.43 19.98
C ASP A 226 1.29 -4.60 18.74
N SER A 227 2.50 -4.07 18.67
CA SER A 227 2.94 -3.21 17.57
C SER A 227 3.10 -3.97 16.25
N GLU A 228 3.39 -5.28 16.32
CA GLU A 228 3.55 -6.10 15.11
C GLU A 228 2.21 -6.38 14.41
N ASN A 229 1.17 -6.66 15.20
CA ASN A 229 -0.19 -6.92 14.69
C ASN A 229 -1.07 -5.66 14.68
N HIS A 230 -0.51 -4.49 14.97
CA HIS A 230 -1.21 -3.20 15.00
C HIS A 230 -2.47 -3.24 15.88
N ASN A 231 -2.33 -3.74 17.10
CA ASN A 231 -3.45 -3.96 18.01
C ASN A 231 -3.16 -3.44 19.41
N VAL A 232 -4.03 -2.58 19.95
CA VAL A 232 -4.02 -2.15 21.35
C VAL A 232 -5.26 -2.69 22.01
N ARG A 233 -5.10 -3.49 23.04
CA ARG A 233 -6.22 -4.01 23.85
C ARG A 233 -6.52 -3.09 24.99
N LEU A 234 -7.82 -2.78 25.15
CA LEU A 234 -8.32 -1.89 26.16
C LEU A 234 -9.29 -2.60 27.10
N GLY A 235 -9.44 -2.03 28.30
CA GLY A 235 -10.41 -2.51 29.27
C GLY A 235 -11.00 -1.34 30.08
N VAL A 236 -12.26 -1.49 30.46
CA VAL A 236 -12.98 -0.57 31.37
C VAL A 236 -13.06 -1.17 32.76
N LYS A 237 -13.35 -2.47 32.87
CA LYS A 237 -13.50 -3.15 34.17
C LYS A 237 -12.24 -3.07 35.02
N GLN A 238 -11.06 -2.95 34.42
CA GLN A 238 -9.77 -2.84 35.11
C GLN A 238 -9.53 -1.47 35.74
N LEU A 239 -10.37 -0.48 35.45
CA LEU A 239 -10.37 0.82 36.13
C LEU A 239 -10.83 0.72 37.60
N GLU A 240 -11.65 -0.29 37.92
CA GLU A 240 -12.16 -0.62 39.22
C GLU A 240 -11.46 -1.87 39.77
N GLU A 241 -11.40 -1.98 41.09
CA GLU A 241 -10.90 -3.19 41.75
C GLU A 241 -11.81 -4.38 41.42
N ASP A 242 -11.21 -5.56 41.22
CA ASP A 242 -11.95 -6.80 40.96
C ASP A 242 -12.76 -7.21 42.21
N PRO A 243 -14.11 -7.14 42.18
CA PRO A 243 -14.95 -7.47 43.33
C PRO A 243 -14.78 -8.93 43.77
N TRP A 244 -14.34 -9.81 42.89
CA TRP A 244 -14.09 -11.22 43.21
C TRP A 244 -12.84 -11.42 44.06
N GLN A 245 -11.85 -10.53 43.95
CA GLN A 245 -10.67 -10.55 44.79
C GLN A 245 -10.99 -10.04 46.22
N GLU A 246 -11.81 -9.03 46.34
CA GLU A 246 -12.32 -8.57 47.64
C GLU A 246 -13.13 -9.66 48.33
N LEU A 247 -14.04 -10.31 47.59
CA LEU A 247 -14.81 -11.43 48.09
C LEU A 247 -13.90 -12.57 48.55
N LYS A 248 -12.87 -12.91 47.77
CA LYS A 248 -11.90 -13.97 48.09
C LYS A 248 -11.12 -13.61 49.36
N ARG A 249 -10.70 -12.35 49.56
CA ARG A 249 -10.06 -11.90 50.77
C ARG A 249 -11.02 -11.97 51.97
N ALA A 250 -12.22 -11.47 51.84
CA ALA A 250 -13.25 -11.51 52.87
C ALA A 250 -13.64 -12.93 53.30
N TYR A 251 -13.69 -13.88 52.34
CA TYR A 251 -13.95 -15.30 52.64
C TYR A 251 -12.75 -16.05 53.21
N SER A 252 -11.51 -15.69 52.83
CA SER A 252 -10.30 -16.28 53.41
C SER A 252 -10.06 -15.84 54.87
N GLU A 253 -10.43 -14.61 55.20
CA GLU A 253 -10.35 -14.06 56.57
C GLU A 253 -11.49 -14.59 57.47
N ARG A 254 -12.63 -15.06 56.95
CA ARG A 254 -13.73 -15.66 57.68
C ARG A 254 -13.62 -17.17 57.90
N ARG A 255 -12.52 -17.78 57.49
CA ARG A 255 -12.24 -19.19 57.78
C ARG A 255 -11.56 -19.32 59.14
N ILE A 256 -12.26 -18.90 60.21
CA ILE A 256 -11.93 -19.29 61.56
C ILE A 256 -13.22 -19.82 62.21
N VAL A 257 -13.13 -21.13 62.51
CA VAL A 257 -13.98 -21.99 63.34
C VAL A 257 -15.08 -22.69 62.58
#